data_54f7933093d681d97b2c9ed9479a22d9
#
_entry.id   54f7933093d681d97b2c9ed9479a22d9
#
_cell.length_a   1.000
_cell.length_b   1.000
_cell.length_c   1.000
_cell.angle_alpha   90.00
_cell.angle_beta   90.00
_cell.angle_gamma   90.00
#
_symmetry.space_group_name_H-M   'P 1'
#
loop_
_entity.id
_entity.type
_entity.pdbx_description
1 polymer ?
#
loop_
_entity_poly.entity_id
_entity_poly.type
_entity_poly.pdbx_seq_one_letter_code
_entity_poly.pdbx_strand_id
1 'polypeptide(L)'
;MKTKAVLEFSDVAAIAAAAYAEAVKNHWAVSIAIVDDGGHLLSFQRLDGAAPISSHIAPGKARTAALGRRESKVYEDMINGGRVSFLSAPHLDALLEGGVPIIKDGQCLGAVGVSGVKSSEDAQIAKAGIAAIGL
;
A
#
# COMPACT_ATOMS: atom_id res chain seq x y z
N MET A 1 12.44 -3.56 -26.06
CA MET A 1 12.04 -3.84 -24.65
C MET A 1 12.32 -2.63 -23.79
N LYS A 2 11.46 -2.39 -22.83
CA LYS A 2 11.66 -1.28 -21.88
C LYS A 2 12.53 -1.74 -20.73
N THR A 3 13.24 -0.80 -20.12
CA THR A 3 13.88 -1.01 -18.83
C THR A 3 13.01 -0.39 -17.74
N LYS A 4 13.09 -0.95 -16.54
CA LYS A 4 12.34 -0.47 -15.39
C LYS A 4 13.24 -0.54 -14.16
N ALA A 5 13.16 0.48 -13.29
CA ALA A 5 13.80 0.44 -12.00
C ALA A 5 13.17 -0.66 -11.14
N VAL A 6 13.97 -1.24 -10.26
CA VAL A 6 13.54 -2.27 -9.31
C VAL A 6 13.86 -1.76 -7.91
N LEU A 7 12.93 -1.95 -6.98
CA LEU A 7 13.14 -1.60 -5.58
C LEU A 7 14.24 -2.48 -4.99
N GLU A 8 15.25 -1.85 -4.41
CA GLU A 8 16.27 -2.54 -3.64
C GLU A 8 15.89 -2.57 -2.15
N PHE A 9 16.57 -3.40 -1.38
CA PHE A 9 16.33 -3.48 0.06
C PHE A 9 16.44 -2.11 0.75
N SER A 10 17.41 -1.28 0.34
CA SER A 10 17.58 0.07 0.90
C SER A 10 16.39 0.98 0.64
N ASP A 11 15.77 0.89 -0.53
CA ASP A 11 14.56 1.64 -0.85
C ASP A 11 13.41 1.20 0.06
N VAL A 12 13.22 -0.11 0.18
CA VAL A 12 12.17 -0.69 1.01
C VAL A 12 12.36 -0.32 2.48
N ALA A 13 13.60 -0.38 2.98
CA ALA A 13 13.92 0.01 4.35
C ALA A 13 13.63 1.48 4.62
N ALA A 14 13.94 2.36 3.68
CA ALA A 14 13.65 3.79 3.80
C ALA A 14 12.14 4.07 3.82
N ILE A 15 11.38 3.42 2.94
CA ILE A 15 9.93 3.52 2.91
C ILE A 15 9.32 3.04 4.23
N ALA A 16 9.75 1.87 4.69
CA ALA A 16 9.25 1.27 5.94
C ALA A 16 9.50 2.17 7.14
N ALA A 17 10.71 2.74 7.24
CA ALA A 17 11.08 3.63 8.34
C ALA A 17 10.26 4.93 8.33
N ALA A 18 10.04 5.53 7.16
CA ALA A 18 9.28 6.77 7.05
C ALA A 18 7.78 6.56 7.29
N ALA A 19 7.22 5.45 6.81
CA ALA A 19 5.83 5.09 7.10
C ALA A 19 5.63 4.84 8.60
N TYR A 20 6.55 4.12 9.23
CA TYR A 20 6.55 3.92 10.68
C TYR A 20 6.59 5.25 11.44
N ALA A 21 7.50 6.16 11.04
CA ALA A 21 7.63 7.46 11.68
C ALA A 21 6.35 8.30 11.58
N GLU A 22 5.68 8.27 10.43
CA GLU A 22 4.41 8.98 10.23
C GLU A 22 3.33 8.40 11.16
N ALA A 23 3.24 7.08 11.27
CA ALA A 23 2.28 6.42 12.15
C ALA A 23 2.52 6.78 13.62
N VAL A 24 3.77 6.73 14.08
CA VAL A 24 4.14 7.06 15.47
C VAL A 24 3.87 8.52 15.78
N LYS A 25 4.22 9.42 14.88
CA LYS A 25 3.97 10.86 15.03
C LYS A 25 2.50 11.17 15.28
N ASN A 26 1.60 10.44 14.66
CA ASN A 26 0.16 10.65 14.77
C ASN A 26 -0.51 9.73 15.80
N HIS A 27 0.25 8.91 16.51
CA HIS A 27 -0.26 7.90 17.45
C HIS A 27 -1.23 6.91 16.79
N TRP A 28 -0.93 6.50 15.56
CA TRP A 28 -1.73 5.55 14.79
C TRP A 28 -1.13 4.15 14.85
N ALA A 29 -1.93 3.19 15.36
CA ALA A 29 -1.54 1.79 15.44
C ALA A 29 -1.98 1.06 14.17
N VAL A 30 -1.03 0.73 13.30
CA VAL A 30 -1.30 0.17 11.97
C VAL A 30 -0.38 -0.99 11.64
N SER A 31 -0.76 -1.75 10.61
CA SER A 31 0.14 -2.62 9.86
C SER A 31 0.54 -1.94 8.55
N ILE A 32 1.81 -2.11 8.16
CA ILE A 32 2.40 -1.52 6.97
C ILE A 32 3.00 -2.64 6.14
N ALA A 33 2.58 -2.78 4.90
CA ALA A 33 3.09 -3.78 3.97
C ALA A 33 3.68 -3.08 2.74
N ILE A 34 4.83 -3.57 2.27
CA ILE A 34 5.45 -3.10 1.04
C ILE A 34 5.59 -4.32 0.12
N VAL A 35 5.14 -4.19 -1.11
CA VAL A 35 5.19 -5.25 -2.12
C VAL A 35 5.92 -4.77 -3.37
N ASP A 36 6.41 -5.72 -4.17
CA ASP A 36 6.97 -5.44 -5.49
C ASP A 36 5.86 -5.21 -6.53
N ASP A 37 6.25 -5.03 -7.78
CA ASP A 37 5.32 -4.77 -8.89
C ASP A 37 4.42 -5.96 -9.24
N GLY A 38 4.78 -7.17 -8.77
CA GLY A 38 3.96 -8.37 -8.89
C GLY A 38 3.09 -8.64 -7.66
N GLY A 39 3.09 -7.73 -6.68
CA GLY A 39 2.31 -7.88 -5.46
C GLY A 39 2.95 -8.79 -4.40
N HIS A 40 4.23 -9.18 -4.59
CA HIS A 40 4.93 -10.05 -3.66
C HIS A 40 5.49 -9.25 -2.49
N LEU A 41 5.35 -9.79 -1.28
CA LEU A 41 5.74 -9.10 -0.05
C LEU A 41 7.25 -8.89 0.03
N LEU A 42 7.66 -7.64 0.27
CA LEU A 42 9.05 -7.25 0.50
C LEU A 42 9.29 -6.87 1.97
N SER A 43 8.30 -6.28 2.64
CA SER A 43 8.41 -5.86 4.03
C SER A 43 7.03 -5.80 4.67
N PHE A 44 6.98 -6.17 5.94
CA PHE A 44 5.76 -6.08 6.74
C PHE A 44 6.11 -5.68 8.17
N GLN A 45 5.35 -4.72 8.70
CA GLN A 45 5.42 -4.32 10.10
C GLN A 45 4.01 -4.22 10.66
N ARG A 46 3.78 -4.81 11.81
CA ARG A 46 2.58 -4.58 12.59
C ARG A 46 2.97 -3.86 13.87
N LEU A 47 2.49 -2.63 14.03
CA LEU A 47 2.76 -1.83 15.22
C LEU A 47 1.95 -2.35 16.40
N ASP A 48 2.46 -2.10 17.60
CA ASP A 48 1.76 -2.47 18.84
C ASP A 48 0.38 -1.80 18.87
N GLY A 49 -0.63 -2.58 19.24
CA GLY A 49 -2.00 -2.11 19.33
C GLY A 49 -2.80 -2.18 18.03
N ALA A 50 -2.17 -2.47 16.88
CA ALA A 50 -2.91 -2.67 15.65
C ALA A 50 -3.77 -3.94 15.72
N ALA A 51 -5.03 -3.84 15.27
CA ALA A 51 -5.92 -4.99 15.26
C ALA A 51 -5.36 -6.12 14.39
N PRO A 52 -5.52 -7.41 14.78
CA PRO A 52 -4.97 -8.53 14.01
C PRO A 52 -5.41 -8.55 12.54
N ILE A 53 -6.63 -8.12 12.24
CA ILE A 53 -7.13 -8.08 10.86
C ILE A 53 -6.27 -7.18 9.96
N SER A 54 -5.60 -6.17 10.52
CA SER A 54 -4.75 -5.26 9.76
C SER A 54 -3.59 -5.97 9.09
N SER A 55 -3.13 -7.10 9.66
CA SER A 55 -2.05 -7.90 9.07
C SER A 55 -2.48 -8.63 7.80
N HIS A 56 -3.77 -8.80 7.56
CA HIS A 56 -4.33 -9.34 6.33
C HIS A 56 -4.71 -8.22 5.35
N ILE A 57 -5.28 -7.13 5.87
CA ILE A 57 -5.78 -6.04 5.02
C ILE A 57 -4.63 -5.23 4.42
N ALA A 58 -3.59 -4.93 5.18
CA ALA A 58 -2.47 -4.12 4.68
C ALA A 58 -1.77 -4.76 3.47
N PRO A 59 -1.38 -6.04 3.51
CA PRO A 59 -0.83 -6.71 2.32
C PRO A 59 -1.82 -6.76 1.15
N GLY A 60 -3.11 -6.95 1.42
CA GLY A 60 -4.15 -6.96 0.40
C GLY A 60 -4.28 -5.61 -0.30
N LYS A 61 -4.26 -4.51 0.45
CA LYS A 61 -4.27 -3.15 -0.12
C LYS A 61 -3.02 -2.89 -0.96
N ALA A 62 -1.86 -3.31 -0.49
CA ALA A 62 -0.60 -3.17 -1.23
C ALA A 62 -0.67 -3.93 -2.55
N ARG A 63 -1.11 -5.19 -2.53
CA ARG A 63 -1.27 -6.01 -3.72
C ARG A 63 -2.24 -5.39 -4.72
N THR A 64 -3.37 -4.92 -4.24
CA THR A 64 -4.38 -4.25 -5.08
C THR A 64 -3.78 -3.04 -5.80
N ALA A 65 -3.03 -2.21 -5.08
CA ALA A 65 -2.41 -1.02 -5.66
C ALA A 65 -1.29 -1.37 -6.66
N ALA A 66 -0.48 -2.38 -6.36
CA ALA A 66 0.61 -2.81 -7.25
C ALA A 66 0.06 -3.43 -8.55
N LEU A 67 -0.86 -4.38 -8.44
CA LEU A 67 -1.40 -5.08 -9.61
C LEU A 67 -2.28 -4.16 -10.47
N GLY A 68 -3.00 -3.25 -9.83
CA GLY A 68 -3.81 -2.26 -10.54
C GLY A 68 -3.04 -1.03 -11.01
N ARG A 69 -1.81 -0.83 -10.52
CA ARG A 69 -0.96 0.34 -10.80
C ARG A 69 -1.65 1.66 -10.48
N ARG A 70 -2.47 1.68 -9.44
CA ARG A 70 -3.23 2.84 -8.96
C ARG A 70 -3.56 2.69 -7.49
N GLU A 71 -3.97 3.76 -6.84
CA GLU A 71 -4.41 3.66 -5.46
C GLU A 71 -5.60 2.70 -5.34
N SER A 72 -5.60 1.90 -4.28
CA SER A 72 -6.70 0.96 -4.00
C SER A 72 -8.03 1.68 -3.78
N LYS A 73 -8.01 2.96 -3.41
CA LYS A 73 -9.19 3.82 -3.31
C LYS A 73 -10.00 3.86 -4.61
N VAL A 74 -9.34 3.82 -5.76
CA VAL A 74 -10.04 3.86 -7.06
C VAL A 74 -11.03 2.69 -7.19
N TYR A 75 -10.63 1.51 -6.75
CA TYR A 75 -11.50 0.33 -6.77
C TYR A 75 -12.64 0.44 -5.76
N GLU A 76 -12.36 0.93 -4.56
CA GLU A 76 -13.40 1.18 -3.56
C GLU A 76 -14.46 2.14 -4.10
N ASP A 77 -14.04 3.24 -4.72
CA ASP A 77 -14.94 4.23 -5.29
C ASP A 77 -15.77 3.65 -6.45
N MET A 78 -15.15 2.82 -7.30
CA MET A 78 -15.87 2.13 -8.39
C MET A 78 -16.96 1.22 -7.85
N ILE A 79 -16.66 0.43 -6.83
CA ILE A 79 -17.61 -0.50 -6.22
C ILE A 79 -18.73 0.28 -5.56
N ASN A 80 -18.40 1.31 -4.78
CA ASN A 80 -19.37 2.16 -4.10
C ASN A 80 -20.23 2.95 -5.09
N GLY A 81 -19.71 3.23 -6.28
CA GLY A 81 -20.44 3.86 -7.37
C GLY A 81 -21.37 2.93 -8.14
N GLY A 82 -21.45 1.66 -7.75
CA GLY A 82 -22.38 0.69 -8.31
C GLY A 82 -21.74 -0.44 -9.10
N ARG A 83 -20.43 -0.39 -9.38
CA ARG A 83 -19.73 -1.45 -10.12
C ARG A 83 -19.36 -2.63 -9.20
N VAL A 84 -20.36 -3.23 -8.60
CA VAL A 84 -20.17 -4.32 -7.63
C VAL A 84 -19.55 -5.58 -8.23
N SER A 85 -19.66 -5.77 -9.56
CA SER A 85 -19.03 -6.89 -10.26
C SER A 85 -17.51 -6.90 -10.13
N PHE A 86 -16.88 -5.75 -9.80
CA PHE A 86 -15.44 -5.68 -9.58
C PHE A 86 -14.99 -6.52 -8.39
N LEU A 87 -15.90 -6.88 -7.48
CA LEU A 87 -15.61 -7.79 -6.38
C LEU A 87 -15.22 -9.20 -6.86
N SER A 88 -15.54 -9.54 -8.12
CA SER A 88 -15.17 -10.84 -8.71
C SER A 88 -13.79 -10.84 -9.38
N ALA A 89 -13.10 -9.68 -9.45
CA ALA A 89 -11.78 -9.61 -10.08
C ALA A 89 -10.79 -10.52 -9.35
N PRO A 90 -10.02 -11.35 -10.10
CA PRO A 90 -9.11 -12.30 -9.46
C PRO A 90 -7.89 -11.58 -8.86
N HIS A 91 -7.32 -12.18 -7.81
CA HIS A 91 -6.09 -11.74 -7.15
C HIS A 91 -6.15 -10.36 -6.49
N LEU A 92 -7.27 -9.65 -6.55
CA LEU A 92 -7.48 -8.40 -5.85
C LEU A 92 -8.31 -8.67 -4.61
N ASP A 93 -7.72 -8.46 -3.46
CA ASP A 93 -8.36 -8.52 -2.16
C ASP A 93 -8.12 -7.20 -1.44
N ALA A 94 -8.93 -6.87 -0.44
CA ALA A 94 -8.88 -5.58 0.25
C ALA A 94 -8.96 -4.38 -0.72
N LEU A 95 -10.07 -4.30 -1.45
CA LEU A 95 -10.39 -3.21 -2.39
C LEU A 95 -10.83 -1.96 -1.62
N LEU A 96 -9.95 -1.47 -0.76
CA LEU A 96 -10.19 -0.42 0.23
C LEU A 96 -9.07 0.62 0.13
N GLU A 97 -9.39 1.88 0.36
CA GLU A 97 -8.41 2.97 0.42
C GLU A 97 -7.31 2.67 1.44
N GLY A 98 -6.05 2.96 1.08
CA GLY A 98 -4.88 2.76 1.94
C GLY A 98 -3.73 2.05 1.23
N GLY A 99 -3.93 1.56 0.01
CA GLY A 99 -2.87 1.07 -0.85
C GLY A 99 -2.45 2.14 -1.85
N VAL A 100 -1.15 2.41 -1.94
CA VAL A 100 -0.60 3.47 -2.80
C VAL A 100 0.53 2.90 -3.64
N PRO A 101 0.48 3.01 -4.97
CA PRO A 101 1.53 2.48 -5.83
C PRO A 101 2.78 3.36 -5.79
N ILE A 102 3.93 2.72 -5.96
CA ILE A 102 5.23 3.39 -6.09
C ILE A 102 5.48 3.57 -7.57
N ILE A 103 5.36 4.81 -8.07
CA ILE A 103 5.47 5.11 -9.49
C ILE A 103 6.72 5.93 -9.73
N LYS A 104 7.51 5.49 -10.73
CA LYS A 104 8.67 6.23 -11.23
C LYS A 104 8.67 6.20 -12.74
N ASP A 105 8.76 7.37 -13.37
CA ASP A 105 8.76 7.52 -14.84
C ASP A 105 7.57 6.79 -15.50
N GLY A 106 6.40 6.86 -14.87
CA GLY A 106 5.18 6.22 -15.35
C GLY A 106 5.13 4.70 -15.15
N GLN A 107 6.13 4.10 -14.50
CA GLN A 107 6.20 2.66 -14.25
C GLN A 107 5.94 2.34 -12.78
N CYS A 108 5.16 1.30 -12.52
CA CYS A 108 4.89 0.83 -11.17
C CYS A 108 6.02 -0.10 -10.70
N LEU A 109 6.66 0.27 -9.60
CA LEU A 109 7.77 -0.50 -9.01
C LEU A 109 7.29 -1.40 -7.86
N GLY A 110 6.11 -1.13 -7.34
CA GLY A 110 5.54 -1.81 -6.20
C GLY A 110 4.46 -0.96 -5.57
N ALA A 111 4.13 -1.23 -4.33
CA ALA A 111 3.13 -0.47 -3.59
C ALA A 111 3.33 -0.59 -2.08
N VAL A 112 2.76 0.38 -1.37
CA VAL A 112 2.64 0.35 0.10
C VAL A 112 1.17 0.23 0.46
N GLY A 113 0.84 -0.69 1.36
CA GLY A 113 -0.51 -0.86 1.90
C GLY A 113 -0.50 -0.68 3.41
N VAL A 114 -1.44 0.08 3.91
CA VAL A 114 -1.56 0.38 5.35
C VAL A 114 -2.98 0.13 5.80
N SER A 115 -3.12 -0.44 6.98
CA SER A 115 -4.43 -0.70 7.58
C SER A 115 -4.36 -0.57 9.10
N GLY A 116 -5.39 0.03 9.70
CA GLY A 116 -5.53 0.09 11.16
C GLY A 116 -6.23 1.34 11.68
N VAL A 117 -6.30 2.40 10.89
CA VAL A 117 -6.97 3.66 11.24
C VAL A 117 -7.97 4.03 10.15
N LYS A 118 -8.38 5.29 10.05
CA LYS A 118 -9.24 5.72 8.94
C LYS A 118 -8.53 5.46 7.60
N SER A 119 -9.28 5.09 6.58
CA SER A 119 -8.71 4.77 5.27
C SER A 119 -7.86 5.91 4.69
N SER A 120 -8.27 7.16 4.88
CA SER A 120 -7.51 8.33 4.45
C SER A 120 -6.21 8.50 5.24
N GLU A 121 -6.20 8.14 6.51
CA GLU A 121 -5.01 8.16 7.36
C GLU A 121 -4.06 7.01 7.00
N ASP A 122 -4.61 5.84 6.68
CA ASP A 122 -3.84 4.71 6.14
C ASP A 122 -3.09 5.14 4.88
N ALA A 123 -3.77 5.81 3.95
CA ALA A 123 -3.16 6.31 2.72
C ALA A 123 -2.10 7.38 2.98
N GLN A 124 -2.31 8.24 3.97
CA GLN A 124 -1.34 9.25 4.37
C GLN A 124 -0.02 8.62 4.82
N ILE A 125 -0.09 7.56 5.62
CA ILE A 125 1.10 6.82 6.07
C ILE A 125 1.84 6.21 4.87
N ALA A 126 1.11 5.59 3.95
CA ALA A 126 1.69 4.99 2.75
C ALA A 126 2.42 6.04 1.90
N LYS A 127 1.80 7.19 1.69
CA LYS A 127 2.40 8.30 0.92
C LYS A 127 3.64 8.88 1.60
N ALA A 128 3.62 9.02 2.92
CA ALA A 128 4.78 9.48 3.68
C ALA A 128 5.97 8.52 3.51
N GLY A 129 5.71 7.22 3.49
CA GLY A 129 6.74 6.22 3.24
C GLY A 129 7.36 6.38 1.85
N ILE A 130 6.53 6.46 0.81
CA ILE A 130 6.98 6.58 -0.58
C ILE A 130 7.78 7.88 -0.80
N ALA A 131 7.40 8.96 -0.14
CA ALA A 131 8.10 10.23 -0.24
C ALA A 131 9.56 10.15 0.23
N ALA A 132 9.91 9.19 1.09
CA ALA A 132 11.27 9.02 1.59
C ALA A 132 12.28 8.63 0.51
N ILE A 133 11.83 8.08 -0.60
CA ILE A 133 12.70 7.75 -1.75
C ILE A 133 12.53 8.73 -2.91
N GLY A 134 11.92 9.89 -2.66
CA GLY A 134 11.78 10.97 -3.63
C GLY A 134 10.63 10.77 -4.63
N LEU A 135 9.71 9.90 -4.34
CA LEU A 135 8.52 9.62 -5.16
C LEU A 135 7.24 9.92 -4.40
#